data_84b55d29333dd1dcc952c0a96464bc9c
#
_entry.id   84b55d29333dd1dcc952c0a96464bc9c
#
_cell.length_a   1.000
_cell.length_b   1.000
_cell.length_c   1.000
_cell.angle_alpha   90.00
_cell.angle_beta   90.00
_cell.angle_gamma   90.00
#
_symmetry.space_group_name_H-M   'P 1'
#
loop_
_entity.id
_entity.type
_entity.pdbx_description
1 polymer ?
#
loop_
_entity_poly.entity_id
_entity_poly.type
_entity_poly.pdbx_seq_one_letter_code
_entity_poly.pdbx_strand_id
1 'polypeptide(L)'
;MAIEDGAALGECLDRARSGRDLRRVLHAFEAIRKPRCERIQVNSRDLGHMWHLPDGAQQEKRDKAMKATAVQGDPNPNKFADEEFQAWMFGYDVFTTVCLFLI
;
A
#
# COMPACT_ATOMS: atom_id res chain seq x y z
N MET A 1 -8.11 1.50 2.28
CA MET A 1 -8.11 0.53 1.16
C MET A 1 -9.50 0.31 0.57
N ALA A 2 -10.54 0.08 1.37
CA ALA A 2 -11.90 -0.24 0.85
C ALA A 2 -12.48 0.81 -0.12
N ILE A 3 -12.30 2.10 0.14
CA ILE A 3 -12.76 3.17 -0.76
C ILE A 3 -12.01 3.11 -2.09
N GLU A 4 -10.71 2.92 -2.03
CA GLU A 4 -9.83 2.79 -3.20
C GLU A 4 -10.16 1.52 -4.00
N ASP A 5 -10.47 0.40 -3.31
CA ASP A 5 -10.93 -0.84 -3.95
C ASP A 5 -12.27 -0.64 -4.68
N GLY A 6 -13.20 0.05 -4.04
CA GLY A 6 -14.50 0.39 -4.65
C GLY A 6 -14.36 1.26 -5.89
N ALA A 7 -13.50 2.27 -5.84
CA ALA A 7 -13.21 3.13 -6.98
C ALA A 7 -12.56 2.34 -8.13
N ALA A 8 -11.56 1.50 -7.82
CA ALA A 8 -10.91 0.64 -8.81
C ALA A 8 -11.89 -0.32 -9.47
N LEU A 9 -12.76 -0.95 -8.68
CA LEU A 9 -13.76 -1.88 -9.20
C LEU A 9 -14.76 -1.16 -10.11
N GLY A 10 -15.26 0.00 -9.68
CA GLY A 10 -16.17 0.84 -10.47
C GLY A 10 -15.55 1.21 -11.82
N GLU A 11 -14.32 1.70 -11.83
CA GLU A 11 -13.59 2.05 -13.04
C GLU A 11 -13.34 0.84 -13.97
N CYS A 12 -13.02 -0.31 -13.42
CA CYS A 12 -12.86 -1.54 -14.19
C CYS A 12 -14.18 -1.98 -14.82
N LEU A 13 -15.28 -1.96 -14.07
CA LEU A 13 -16.59 -2.35 -14.56
C LEU A 13 -17.13 -1.39 -15.62
N ASP A 14 -16.89 -0.10 -15.48
CA ASP A 14 -17.28 0.92 -16.48
C ASP A 14 -16.65 0.67 -17.86
N ARG A 15 -15.51 -0.01 -17.91
CA ARG A 15 -14.82 -0.40 -19.15
C ARG A 15 -15.29 -1.73 -19.73
N ALA A 16 -16.21 -2.43 -19.08
CA ALA A 16 -16.83 -3.63 -19.62
C ALA A 16 -17.95 -3.24 -20.60
N ARG A 17 -17.77 -3.52 -21.87
CA ARG A 17 -18.77 -3.22 -22.91
C ARG A 17 -19.88 -4.27 -22.99
N SER A 18 -19.62 -5.46 -22.46
CA SER A 18 -20.54 -6.60 -22.45
C SER A 18 -20.18 -7.58 -21.34
N GLY A 19 -21.06 -8.54 -21.06
CA GLY A 19 -20.76 -9.61 -20.10
C GLY A 19 -19.53 -10.46 -20.49
N ARG A 20 -19.11 -10.45 -21.76
CA ARG A 20 -17.90 -11.13 -22.21
C ARG A 20 -16.62 -10.45 -21.71
N ASP A 21 -16.69 -9.15 -21.50
CA ASP A 21 -15.55 -8.37 -20.98
C ASP A 21 -15.39 -8.49 -19.46
N LEU A 22 -16.41 -9.00 -18.75
CA LEU A 22 -16.42 -9.01 -17.31
C LEU A 22 -15.21 -9.74 -16.73
N ARG A 23 -14.85 -10.89 -17.26
CA ARG A 23 -13.66 -11.64 -16.82
C ARG A 23 -12.39 -10.80 -16.95
N ARG A 24 -12.21 -10.12 -18.08
CA ARG A 24 -11.03 -9.30 -18.37
C ARG A 24 -10.91 -8.14 -17.38
N VAL A 25 -11.99 -7.41 -17.14
CA VAL A 25 -11.95 -6.26 -16.24
C VAL A 25 -11.80 -6.66 -14.77
N LEU A 26 -12.35 -7.81 -14.35
CA LEU A 26 -12.15 -8.34 -13.01
C LEU A 26 -10.72 -8.86 -12.78
N HIS A 27 -10.10 -9.49 -13.79
CA HIS A 27 -8.68 -9.82 -13.72
C HIS A 27 -7.79 -8.57 -13.62
N ALA A 28 -8.12 -7.52 -14.34
CA ALA A 28 -7.41 -6.24 -14.24
C ALA A 28 -7.55 -5.65 -12.84
N PHE A 29 -8.75 -5.65 -12.28
CA PHE A 29 -8.99 -5.22 -10.89
C PHE A 29 -8.11 -5.98 -9.90
N GLU A 30 -8.10 -7.31 -9.96
CA GLU A 30 -7.27 -8.14 -9.08
C GLU A 30 -5.78 -7.82 -9.25
N ALA A 31 -5.30 -7.77 -10.49
CA ALA A 31 -3.89 -7.49 -10.79
C ALA A 31 -3.43 -6.11 -10.31
N ILE A 32 -4.31 -5.12 -10.36
CA ILE A 32 -4.01 -3.76 -9.88
C ILE A 32 -4.03 -3.69 -8.35
N ARG A 33 -5.05 -4.30 -7.72
CA ARG A 33 -5.31 -4.11 -6.29
C ARG A 33 -4.54 -5.03 -5.38
N LYS A 34 -4.38 -6.29 -5.76
CA LYS A 34 -3.76 -7.31 -4.92
C LYS A 34 -2.36 -6.94 -4.45
N PRO A 35 -1.40 -6.57 -5.31
CA PRO A 35 -0.05 -6.21 -4.86
C PRO A 35 -0.04 -5.01 -3.91
N ARG A 36 -0.91 -4.03 -4.14
CA ARG A 36 -1.01 -2.85 -3.30
C ARG A 36 -1.59 -3.17 -1.94
N CYS A 37 -2.67 -3.94 -1.89
CA CYS A 37 -3.28 -4.40 -0.64
C CYS A 37 -2.32 -5.27 0.18
N GLU A 38 -1.63 -6.20 -0.47
CA GLU A 38 -0.63 -7.07 0.17
C GLU A 38 0.51 -6.26 0.80
N ARG A 39 1.05 -5.26 0.09
CA ARG A 39 2.09 -4.39 0.63
C ARG A 39 1.64 -3.65 1.89
N ILE A 40 0.43 -3.12 1.90
CA ILE A 40 -0.12 -2.44 3.08
C ILE A 40 -0.35 -3.42 4.24
N GLN A 41 -0.88 -4.61 3.95
CA GLN A 41 -1.10 -5.64 4.97
C GLN A 41 0.21 -6.10 5.61
N VAL A 42 1.26 -6.34 4.82
CA VAL A 42 2.58 -6.70 5.32
C VAL A 42 3.13 -5.60 6.21
N ASN A 43 3.12 -4.36 5.74
CA ASN A 43 3.62 -3.24 6.52
C ASN A 43 2.82 -3.00 7.82
N SER A 44 1.50 -3.21 7.80
CA SER A 44 0.67 -3.13 9.00
C SER A 44 1.02 -4.22 10.01
N ARG A 45 1.29 -5.42 9.55
CA ARG A 45 1.73 -6.54 10.40
C ARG A 45 3.10 -6.28 11.00
N ASP A 46 4.05 -5.85 10.18
CA ASP A 46 5.40 -5.51 10.62
C ASP A 46 5.39 -4.37 11.65
N LEU A 47 4.56 -3.36 11.42
CA LEU A 47 4.35 -2.28 12.37
C LEU A 47 3.80 -2.80 13.70
N GLY A 48 2.83 -3.70 13.66
CA GLY A 48 2.30 -4.36 14.86
C GLY A 48 3.38 -5.08 15.65
N HIS A 49 4.23 -5.86 14.99
CA HIS A 49 5.37 -6.51 15.63
C HIS A 49 6.36 -5.52 16.23
N MET A 50 6.70 -4.47 15.49
CA MET A 50 7.62 -3.44 15.93
C MET A 50 7.14 -2.72 17.20
N TRP A 51 5.85 -2.39 17.26
CA TRP A 51 5.26 -1.70 18.42
C TRP A 51 5.12 -2.58 19.66
N HIS A 52 5.03 -3.90 19.49
CA HIS A 52 4.84 -4.85 20.58
C HIS A 52 6.12 -5.62 20.94
N LEU A 53 7.28 -5.12 20.56
CA LEU A 53 8.56 -5.70 20.99
C LEU A 53 8.68 -5.62 22.51
N PRO A 54 9.04 -6.75 23.18
CA PRO A 54 9.35 -6.71 24.60
C PRO A 54 10.60 -5.88 24.87
N ASP A 55 10.74 -5.39 26.10
CA ASP A 55 11.94 -4.68 26.53
C ASP A 55 13.20 -5.53 26.29
N GLY A 56 14.24 -4.93 25.71
CA GLY A 56 15.47 -5.61 25.41
C GLY A 56 16.19 -5.07 24.16
N ALA A 57 17.15 -5.85 23.67
CA ALA A 57 18.05 -5.43 22.59
C ALA A 57 17.34 -5.04 21.29
N GLN A 58 16.27 -5.74 20.91
CA GLN A 58 15.50 -5.43 19.71
C GLN A 58 14.72 -4.13 19.82
N GLN A 59 14.09 -3.89 20.97
CA GLN A 59 13.40 -2.64 21.27
C GLN A 59 14.38 -1.46 21.28
N GLU A 60 15.53 -1.62 21.92
CA GLU A 60 16.57 -0.58 21.96
C GLU A 60 17.09 -0.25 20.55
N LYS A 61 17.30 -1.26 19.70
CA LYS A 61 17.71 -1.07 18.30
C LYS A 61 16.66 -0.30 17.51
N ARG A 62 15.38 -0.65 17.68
CA ARG A 62 14.25 0.09 17.08
C ARG A 62 14.28 1.57 17.49
N ASP A 63 14.39 1.82 18.78
CA ASP A 63 14.34 3.19 19.34
C ASP A 63 15.52 4.04 18.84
N LYS A 64 16.70 3.45 18.74
CA LYS A 64 17.88 4.11 18.15
C LYS A 64 17.65 4.45 16.68
N ALA A 65 17.09 3.53 15.90
CA ALA A 65 16.81 3.75 14.48
C ALA A 65 15.77 4.85 14.27
N MET A 66 14.74 4.92 15.11
CA MET A 66 13.73 5.98 15.05
C MET A 66 14.31 7.36 15.42
N LYS A 67 15.20 7.42 16.39
CA LYS A 67 15.93 8.67 16.73
C LYS A 67 16.86 9.11 15.61
N ALA A 68 17.59 8.18 15.00
CA ALA A 68 18.49 8.47 13.88
C ALA A 68 17.76 9.06 12.68
N THR A 69 16.56 8.57 12.37
CA THR A 69 15.70 9.10 11.30
C THR A 69 15.38 10.58 11.50
N ALA A 70 15.06 10.98 12.72
CA ALA A 70 14.72 12.36 13.05
C ALA A 70 15.91 13.33 12.86
N VAL A 71 17.15 12.84 12.94
CA VAL A 71 18.37 13.66 12.90
C VAL A 71 19.06 13.57 11.54
N GLN A 72 19.09 12.41 10.90
CA GLN A 72 19.90 12.12 9.72
C GLN A 72 19.10 11.94 8.42
N GLY A 73 17.76 11.95 8.49
CA GLY A 73 16.92 11.72 7.31
C GLY A 73 16.96 10.30 6.75
N ASP A 74 17.46 9.33 7.53
CA ASP A 74 17.45 7.92 7.15
C ASP A 74 16.00 7.38 7.01
N PRO A 75 15.79 6.28 6.24
CA PRO A 75 14.47 5.64 6.13
C PRO A 75 13.90 5.32 7.51
N ASN A 76 12.64 5.71 7.74
CA ASN A 76 11.99 5.49 9.03
C ASN A 76 11.60 4.01 9.20
N PRO A 77 12.02 3.34 10.29
CA PRO A 77 11.55 1.98 10.60
C PRO A 77 10.02 1.89 10.70
N ASN A 78 9.37 2.95 11.17
CA ASN A 78 7.93 3.10 11.08
C ASN A 78 7.56 3.50 9.65
N LYS A 79 7.20 2.54 8.81
CA LYS A 79 6.87 2.76 7.40
C LYS A 79 5.73 3.75 7.19
N PHE A 80 4.76 3.79 8.08
CA PHE A 80 3.65 4.75 7.99
C PHE A 80 4.05 6.20 8.29
N ALA A 81 5.23 6.43 8.85
CA ALA A 81 5.82 7.76 9.04
C ALA A 81 6.98 8.03 8.06
N ASP A 82 7.33 7.08 7.22
CA ASP A 82 8.36 7.21 6.21
C ASP A 82 7.84 8.00 5.01
N GLU A 83 8.56 9.05 4.60
CA GLU A 83 8.11 9.96 3.53
C GLU A 83 7.93 9.25 2.19
N GLU A 84 8.84 8.35 1.84
CA GLU A 84 8.76 7.58 0.60
C GLU A 84 7.54 6.66 0.60
N PHE A 85 7.29 5.97 1.69
CA PHE A 85 6.12 5.10 1.83
C PHE A 85 4.82 5.91 1.84
N GLN A 86 4.79 7.06 2.51
CA GLN A 86 3.64 7.96 2.48
C GLN A 86 3.35 8.48 1.08
N ALA A 87 4.37 8.89 0.33
CA ALA A 87 4.22 9.34 -1.06
C ALA A 87 3.64 8.22 -1.94
N TRP A 88 4.13 7.00 -1.79
CA TRP A 88 3.58 5.83 -2.50
C TRP A 88 2.14 5.53 -2.10
N MET A 89 1.80 5.62 -0.82
CA MET A 89 0.48 5.29 -0.28
C MET A 89 -0.58 6.34 -0.64
N PHE A 90 -0.27 7.62 -0.42
CA PHE A 90 -1.23 8.72 -0.59
C PHE A 90 -1.19 9.37 -1.97
N GLY A 91 -0.07 9.27 -2.69
CA GLY A 91 0.06 9.76 -4.06
C GLY A 91 -0.55 8.84 -5.14
N TYR A 92 -1.20 7.76 -4.75
CA TYR A 92 -1.79 6.80 -5.67
C TYR A 92 -3.05 7.33 -6.33
N ASP A 93 -3.05 7.34 -7.67
CA ASP A 93 -4.20 7.67 -8.48
C ASP A 93 -4.78 6.40 -9.11
N VAL A 94 -5.90 5.94 -8.55
CA VAL A 94 -6.58 4.73 -9.00
C VAL A 94 -7.14 4.87 -10.42
N PHE A 95 -7.63 6.04 -10.79
CA PHE A 95 -8.24 6.26 -12.11
C PHE A 95 -7.20 6.18 -13.21
N THR A 96 -6.09 6.87 -13.03
CA THR A 96 -4.94 6.80 -13.95
C THR A 96 -4.40 5.36 -14.05
N THR A 97 -4.28 4.68 -12.93
CA THR A 97 -3.77 3.29 -12.89
C THR A 97 -4.67 2.34 -13.69
N VAL A 98 -5.98 2.39 -13.47
CA VAL A 98 -6.93 1.54 -14.22
C VAL A 98 -6.94 1.91 -15.70
N CYS A 99 -6.90 3.19 -16.03
CA CYS A 99 -6.83 3.66 -17.41
C CYS A 99 -5.61 3.10 -18.14
N LEU A 100 -4.44 3.20 -17.56
CA LEU A 100 -3.19 2.70 -18.16
C LEU A 100 -3.16 1.18 -18.25
N PHE A 101 -3.77 0.47 -17.32
CA PHE A 101 -3.80 -1.00 -17.32
C PHE A 101 -4.74 -1.57 -18.37
N LEU A 102 -5.85 -0.90 -18.65
CA LEU A 102 -6.92 -1.35 -19.55
C LEU A 102 -6.96 -0.63 -20.90
N ILE A 103 -5.90 0.04 -21.25
CA ILE A 103 -5.75 0.66 -22.59
C ILE A 103 -5.88 -0.37 -23.73
#